data_bdd3627b3eabdd293b4be919c00781dc
#
_entry.id   bdd3627b3eabdd293b4be919c00781dc
#
_cell.length_a   1.000
_cell.length_b   1.000
_cell.length_c   1.000
_cell.angle_alpha   90.00
_cell.angle_beta   90.00
_cell.angle_gamma   90.00
#
_symmetry.space_group_name_H-M   'P 1'
#
loop_
_entity.id
_entity.type
_entity.pdbx_description
1 polymer ?
#
loop_
_entity_poly.entity_id
_entity_poly.type
_entity_poly.pdbx_seq_one_letter_code
_entity_poly.pdbx_strand_id
1 'polypeptide(L)'
;MSAAQTTSLQPIPYLGFNGNCAEAMRYYEQVLGGKITLMMTGGQSPMAAQIPPEFADRIMHARLELPGGGLLYAGDAPAHLPYEGIKGVTLALNYNTVEEAEAIFNALAQGGQVTMPFSPTFWAKKFGMLTDKYGVAWIINGELQPI
;
A
#
# COMPACT_ATOMS: atom_id res chain seq x y z
N MET A 1 17.10 8.89 -27.58
CA MET A 1 16.78 8.74 -26.99
C MET A 1 16.21 8.78 -26.43
N SER A 2 15.81 8.33 -26.35
CA SER A 2 15.19 8.34 -25.82
C SER A 2 15.00 8.55 -24.82
N ALA A 3 14.54 8.74 -25.18
CA ALA A 3 14.25 9.02 -24.19
C ALA A 3 14.49 8.62 -23.12
N ALA A 4 15.12 9.11 -23.07
CA ALA A 4 15.47 8.70 -21.95
C ALA A 4 14.42 8.72 -21.05
N GLN A 5 14.12 7.79 -20.67
CA GLN A 5 13.31 7.57 -19.76
C GLN A 5 13.75 8.09 -18.53
N THR A 6 13.29 9.21 -18.20
CA THR A 6 13.54 9.70 -16.93
C THR A 6 12.61 9.00 -16.02
N THR A 7 13.09 8.02 -15.40
CA THR A 7 12.36 7.42 -14.30
C THR A 7 12.67 8.21 -13.06
N SER A 8 11.69 8.60 -12.33
CA SER A 8 11.88 9.20 -11.03
C SER A 8 12.56 8.19 -10.09
N LEU A 9 13.58 8.65 -9.35
CA LEU A 9 14.25 7.79 -8.37
C LEU A 9 13.47 7.72 -7.06
N GLN A 10 12.17 7.86 -7.12
CA GLN A 10 11.33 7.77 -5.94
C GLN A 10 11.22 6.31 -5.50
N PRO A 11 11.61 5.98 -4.28
CA PRO A 11 11.43 4.60 -3.80
C PRO A 11 9.95 4.22 -3.83
N ILE A 12 9.70 3.00 -4.26
CA ILE A 12 8.33 2.48 -4.32
C ILE A 12 8.15 1.49 -3.17
N PRO A 13 7.18 1.70 -2.28
CA PRO A 13 6.90 0.73 -1.23
C PRO A 13 6.57 -0.62 -1.84
N TYR A 14 7.16 -1.68 -1.31
CA TYR A 14 6.88 -3.06 -1.70
C TYR A 14 6.35 -3.76 -0.46
N LEU A 15 5.04 -3.98 -0.43
CA LEU A 15 4.39 -4.53 0.75
C LEU A 15 4.40 -6.06 0.70
N GLY A 16 4.81 -6.68 1.80
CA GLY A 16 4.82 -8.15 1.91
C GLY A 16 3.63 -8.64 2.70
N PHE A 17 2.90 -9.59 2.14
CA PHE A 17 1.73 -10.19 2.77
C PHE A 17 1.94 -11.70 2.90
N ASN A 18 1.04 -12.38 3.57
CA ASN A 18 1.15 -13.81 3.81
C ASN A 18 -0.08 -14.54 3.25
N GLY A 19 -0.26 -14.46 1.94
CA GLY A 19 -1.36 -15.13 1.26
C GLY A 19 -2.56 -14.24 0.99
N ASN A 20 -2.59 -13.03 1.55
CA ASN A 20 -3.72 -12.11 1.39
C ASN A 20 -3.37 -10.86 0.59
N CYS A 21 -2.32 -10.92 -0.22
CA CYS A 21 -1.89 -9.78 -1.04
C CYS A 21 -2.99 -9.29 -1.99
N ALA A 22 -3.63 -10.21 -2.70
CA ALA A 22 -4.67 -9.85 -3.67
C ALA A 22 -5.82 -9.12 -2.99
N GLU A 23 -6.26 -9.63 -1.85
CA GLU A 23 -7.36 -9.00 -1.10
C GLU A 23 -6.96 -7.60 -0.64
N ALA A 24 -5.76 -7.46 -0.08
CA ALA A 24 -5.28 -6.17 0.41
C ALA A 24 -5.17 -5.16 -0.73
N MET A 25 -4.59 -5.55 -1.86
CA MET A 25 -4.39 -4.63 -2.97
C MET A 25 -5.72 -4.19 -3.60
N ARG A 26 -6.71 -5.09 -3.68
CA ARG A 26 -8.04 -4.72 -4.15
C ARG A 26 -8.73 -3.75 -3.20
N TYR A 27 -8.52 -3.92 -1.90
CA TYR A 27 -9.03 -3.00 -0.90
C TYR A 27 -8.39 -1.62 -1.07
N TYR A 28 -7.06 -1.55 -1.27
CA TYR A 28 -6.39 -0.27 -1.49
C TYR A 28 -6.84 0.38 -2.79
N GLU A 29 -7.06 -0.40 -3.84
CA GLU A 29 -7.58 0.13 -5.10
C GLU A 29 -8.93 0.81 -4.87
N GLN A 30 -9.80 0.17 -4.12
CA GLN A 30 -11.14 0.69 -3.85
C GLN A 30 -11.09 1.93 -2.95
N VAL A 31 -10.35 1.87 -1.86
CA VAL A 31 -10.32 2.94 -0.86
C VAL A 31 -9.55 4.16 -1.37
N LEU A 32 -8.40 3.94 -1.99
CA LEU A 32 -7.52 5.04 -2.41
C LEU A 32 -7.87 5.57 -3.80
N GLY A 33 -8.73 4.90 -4.53
CA GLY A 33 -9.15 5.35 -5.85
C GLY A 33 -8.14 5.08 -6.95
N GLY A 34 -7.25 4.12 -6.73
CA GLY A 34 -6.24 3.79 -7.70
C GLY A 34 -6.66 2.73 -8.70
N LYS A 35 -5.68 2.17 -9.39
CA LYS A 35 -5.90 1.14 -10.39
C LYS A 35 -4.81 0.08 -10.31
N ILE A 36 -5.21 -1.17 -10.17
CA ILE A 36 -4.29 -2.29 -10.24
C ILE A 36 -3.87 -2.48 -11.70
N THR A 37 -2.57 -2.35 -11.95
CA THR A 37 -2.02 -2.49 -13.30
C THR A 37 -1.37 -3.85 -13.52
N LEU A 38 -1.10 -4.59 -12.46
CA LEU A 38 -0.56 -5.94 -12.54
C LEU A 38 -0.96 -6.71 -11.29
N MET A 39 -1.36 -7.95 -11.48
CA MET A 39 -1.65 -8.89 -10.39
C MET A 39 -1.32 -10.28 -10.91
N MET A 40 -0.12 -10.77 -10.58
CA MET A 40 0.38 -12.03 -11.14
C MET A 40 0.61 -13.04 -10.02
N THR A 41 -0.01 -14.21 -10.17
CA THR A 41 0.24 -15.30 -9.24
C THR A 41 1.54 -16.03 -9.61
N GLY A 42 2.06 -16.81 -8.64
CA GLY A 42 3.23 -17.64 -8.91
C GLY A 42 2.99 -18.63 -10.05
N GLY A 43 1.78 -19.21 -10.09
CA GLY A 43 1.42 -20.15 -11.15
C GLY A 43 1.35 -19.55 -12.54
N GLN A 44 1.13 -18.23 -12.63
CA GLN A 44 1.10 -17.52 -13.91
C GLN A 44 2.48 -17.03 -14.33
N SER A 45 3.48 -17.14 -13.45
CA SER A 45 4.80 -16.58 -13.71
C SER A 45 5.66 -17.58 -14.51
N PRO A 46 6.76 -17.09 -15.12
CA PRO A 46 7.73 -17.99 -15.75
C PRO A 46 8.39 -18.96 -14.78
N MET A 47 8.25 -18.74 -13.48
CA MET A 47 8.82 -19.60 -12.44
C MET A 47 7.82 -20.61 -11.90
N ALA A 48 6.69 -20.79 -12.56
CA ALA A 48 5.61 -21.67 -12.06
C ALA A 48 6.10 -23.09 -11.74
N ALA A 49 7.01 -23.64 -12.55
CA ALA A 49 7.52 -24.99 -12.35
C ALA A 49 8.33 -25.14 -11.06
N GLN A 50 8.81 -24.04 -10.49
CA GLN A 50 9.64 -24.06 -9.30
C GLN A 50 8.85 -23.72 -8.04
N ILE A 51 7.55 -23.52 -8.17
CA ILE A 51 6.69 -23.10 -7.06
C ILE A 51 5.86 -24.28 -6.61
N PRO A 52 5.85 -24.60 -5.30
CA PRO A 52 5.01 -25.69 -4.79
C PRO A 52 3.54 -25.43 -5.17
N PRO A 53 2.79 -26.46 -5.58
CA PRO A 53 1.40 -26.28 -6.02
C PRO A 53 0.51 -25.57 -5.01
N GLU A 54 0.75 -25.77 -3.72
CA GLU A 54 -0.06 -25.13 -2.67
C GLU A 54 0.21 -23.63 -2.55
N PHE A 55 1.26 -23.13 -3.20
CA PHE A 55 1.57 -21.69 -3.22
C PHE A 55 1.37 -21.08 -4.61
N ALA A 56 0.84 -21.85 -5.56
CA ALA A 56 0.67 -21.34 -6.92
C ALA A 56 -0.30 -20.17 -7.02
N ASP A 57 -1.24 -20.06 -6.10
CA ASP A 57 -2.22 -18.97 -6.08
C ASP A 57 -1.74 -17.73 -5.35
N ARG A 58 -0.59 -17.79 -4.68
CA ARG A 58 -0.04 -16.62 -4.00
C ARG A 58 0.41 -15.60 -5.04
N ILE A 59 0.29 -14.33 -4.68
CA ILE A 59 0.68 -13.25 -5.58
C ILE A 59 2.19 -13.12 -5.54
N MET A 60 2.82 -13.31 -6.71
CA MET A 60 4.25 -13.09 -6.87
C MET A 60 4.55 -11.60 -6.99
N HIS A 61 3.72 -10.86 -7.69
CA HIS A 61 3.91 -9.42 -7.85
C HIS A 61 2.59 -8.74 -8.18
N ALA A 62 2.35 -7.62 -7.55
CA ALA A 62 1.19 -6.76 -7.81
C ALA A 62 1.63 -5.31 -7.88
N ARG A 63 0.96 -4.53 -8.70
CA ARG A 63 1.21 -3.09 -8.84
C ARG A 63 -0.10 -2.34 -8.78
N LEU A 64 -0.12 -1.28 -7.99
CA LEU A 64 -1.25 -0.38 -7.86
C LEU A 64 -0.77 1.02 -8.21
N GLU A 65 -1.44 1.66 -9.16
CA GLU A 65 -1.19 3.06 -9.49
C GLU A 65 -2.20 3.92 -8.75
N LEU A 66 -1.69 4.89 -8.00
CA LEU A 66 -2.53 5.79 -7.21
C LEU A 66 -2.88 7.05 -8.01
N PRO A 67 -3.96 7.75 -7.64
CA PRO A 67 -4.25 9.05 -8.24
C PRO A 67 -3.04 9.97 -8.10
N GLY A 68 -2.69 10.68 -9.16
CA GLY A 68 -1.51 11.54 -9.16
C GLY A 68 -0.22 10.86 -9.57
N GLY A 69 -0.24 9.54 -9.78
CA GLY A 69 0.91 8.82 -10.32
C GLY A 69 1.77 8.08 -9.31
N GLY A 70 1.42 8.10 -8.03
CA GLY A 70 2.13 7.31 -7.03
C GLY A 70 1.93 5.81 -7.26
N LEU A 71 2.85 5.01 -6.73
CA LEU A 71 2.83 3.56 -6.94
C LEU A 71 2.95 2.82 -5.62
N LEU A 72 2.24 1.69 -5.53
CA LEU A 72 2.44 0.68 -4.49
C LEU A 72 2.66 -0.65 -5.17
N TYR A 73 3.70 -1.35 -4.75
CA TYR A 73 3.95 -2.73 -5.18
C TYR A 73 3.69 -3.67 -4.02
N ALA A 74 3.44 -4.92 -4.31
CA ALA A 74 3.20 -5.90 -3.26
C ALA A 74 3.39 -7.32 -3.77
N GLY A 75 3.52 -8.25 -2.83
CA GLY A 75 3.56 -9.67 -3.11
C GLY A 75 3.32 -10.45 -1.84
N ASP A 76 3.06 -11.73 -1.99
CA ASP A 76 2.96 -12.63 -0.86
C ASP A 76 4.34 -13.21 -0.55
N ALA A 77 4.58 -13.52 0.72
CA ALA A 77 5.83 -14.11 1.16
C ALA A 77 6.06 -15.44 0.43
N PRO A 78 7.31 -15.72 0.01
CA PRO A 78 7.61 -17.00 -0.62
C PRO A 78 7.51 -18.16 0.36
N ALA A 79 7.28 -19.35 -0.18
CA ALA A 79 7.04 -20.53 0.63
C ALA A 79 8.19 -20.88 1.58
N HIS A 80 9.41 -20.53 1.18
CA HIS A 80 10.61 -20.97 1.91
C HIS A 80 11.08 -19.95 2.98
N LEU A 81 10.39 -18.82 3.10
CA LEU A 81 10.79 -17.79 4.08
C LEU A 81 9.69 -17.61 5.13
N PRO A 82 10.08 -17.46 6.40
CA PRO A 82 9.08 -17.15 7.44
C PRO A 82 8.53 -15.74 7.21
N TYR A 83 7.24 -15.56 7.46
CA TYR A 83 6.62 -14.25 7.37
C TYR A 83 6.61 -13.60 8.73
N GLU A 84 7.18 -12.39 8.83
CA GLU A 84 7.29 -11.68 10.10
C GLU A 84 6.39 -10.44 10.19
N GLY A 85 5.59 -10.18 9.18
CA GLY A 85 4.73 -9.01 9.13
C GLY A 85 5.46 -7.77 8.64
N ILE A 86 4.75 -6.66 8.56
CA ILE A 86 5.32 -5.38 8.13
C ILE A 86 5.62 -4.58 9.38
N LYS A 87 6.88 -4.18 9.55
CA LYS A 87 7.33 -3.47 10.74
C LYS A 87 8.30 -2.36 10.36
N GLY A 88 8.28 -1.29 11.14
CA GLY A 88 9.27 -0.23 11.02
C GLY A 88 9.08 0.70 9.83
N VAL A 89 7.96 0.60 9.13
CA VAL A 89 7.64 1.46 7.99
C VAL A 89 6.21 1.95 8.14
N THR A 90 6.00 3.24 7.88
CA THR A 90 4.68 3.84 7.85
C THR A 90 4.55 4.58 6.52
N LEU A 91 3.45 4.39 5.82
CA LEU A 91 3.20 5.06 4.55
C LEU A 91 2.42 6.34 4.80
N ALA A 92 2.86 7.44 4.17
CA ALA A 92 2.21 8.74 4.35
C ALA A 92 1.44 9.11 3.08
N LEU A 93 0.21 9.57 3.26
CA LEU A 93 -0.60 10.11 2.18
C LEU A 93 -0.98 11.54 2.52
N ASN A 94 -0.79 12.44 1.57
CA ASN A 94 -1.07 13.87 1.74
C ASN A 94 -2.23 14.26 0.86
N TYR A 95 -3.30 14.73 1.47
CA TYR A 95 -4.50 15.14 0.75
C TYR A 95 -4.62 16.66 0.75
N ASN A 96 -5.23 17.20 -0.29
CA ASN A 96 -5.38 18.66 -0.43
C ASN A 96 -6.44 19.24 0.48
N THR A 97 -7.38 18.43 0.95
CA THR A 97 -8.43 18.89 1.86
C THR A 97 -8.52 17.97 3.07
N VAL A 98 -8.91 18.57 4.19
CA VAL A 98 -9.14 17.81 5.43
C VAL A 98 -10.26 16.79 5.21
N GLU A 99 -11.29 17.16 4.46
CA GLU A 99 -12.44 16.28 4.21
C GLU A 99 -12.04 15.00 3.48
N GLU A 100 -11.21 15.13 2.43
CA GLU A 100 -10.72 13.96 1.71
C GLU A 100 -9.87 13.08 2.63
N ALA A 101 -8.97 13.71 3.37
CA ALA A 101 -8.08 12.99 4.27
C ALA A 101 -8.87 12.23 5.33
N GLU A 102 -9.89 12.86 5.90
CA GLU A 102 -10.70 12.22 6.94
C GLU A 102 -11.48 11.02 6.39
N ALA A 103 -12.03 11.14 5.20
CA ALA A 103 -12.75 10.04 4.56
C ALA A 103 -11.83 8.84 4.35
N ILE A 104 -10.61 9.07 3.86
CA ILE A 104 -9.62 8.02 3.65
C ILE A 104 -9.16 7.43 4.98
N PHE A 105 -8.91 8.28 5.97
CA PHE A 105 -8.50 7.83 7.30
C PHE A 105 -9.56 6.87 7.88
N ASN A 106 -10.82 7.27 7.83
CA ASN A 106 -11.90 6.44 8.37
C ASN A 106 -12.05 5.13 7.62
N ALA A 107 -11.91 5.16 6.29
CA ALA A 107 -12.03 3.94 5.48
C ALA A 107 -10.88 2.97 5.77
N LEU A 108 -9.66 3.46 5.84
CA LEU A 108 -8.50 2.62 6.13
C LEU A 108 -8.52 2.07 7.55
N ALA A 109 -9.13 2.79 8.49
CA ALA A 109 -9.18 2.35 9.87
C ALA A 109 -10.19 1.22 10.12
N GLN A 110 -11.09 0.96 9.17
CA GLN A 110 -12.11 -0.07 9.33
C GLN A 110 -11.46 -1.44 9.49
N GLY A 111 -11.77 -2.11 10.60
CA GLY A 111 -11.17 -3.42 10.91
C GLY A 111 -9.74 -3.38 11.35
N GLY A 112 -9.14 -2.19 11.40
CA GLY A 112 -7.79 -1.99 11.88
C GLY A 112 -7.79 -1.27 13.22
N GLN A 113 -6.74 -0.47 13.47
CA GLN A 113 -6.56 0.21 14.73
C GLN A 113 -6.07 1.63 14.51
N VAL A 114 -6.76 2.60 15.09
CA VAL A 114 -6.28 3.99 15.10
C VAL A 114 -5.19 4.08 16.18
N THR A 115 -4.00 4.49 15.76
CA THR A 115 -2.88 4.66 16.69
C THR A 115 -2.71 6.11 17.10
N MET A 116 -3.20 7.06 16.28
CA MET A 116 -3.24 8.47 16.63
C MET A 116 -4.51 9.07 16.02
N PRO A 117 -5.45 9.58 16.84
CA PRO A 117 -6.71 10.12 16.34
C PRO A 117 -6.49 11.26 15.35
N PHE A 118 -7.40 11.37 14.38
CA PHE A 118 -7.35 12.41 13.35
C PHE A 118 -7.62 13.77 14.00
N SER A 119 -6.60 14.62 14.11
CA SER A 119 -6.67 15.86 14.88
C SER A 119 -5.63 16.87 14.40
N PRO A 120 -5.76 18.14 14.78
CA PRO A 120 -4.83 19.17 14.34
C PRO A 120 -3.40 18.94 14.79
N THR A 121 -2.45 19.38 13.97
CA THR A 121 -1.02 19.33 14.28
C THR A 121 -0.34 20.53 13.62
N PHE A 122 0.97 20.73 13.88
CA PHE A 122 1.67 21.89 13.35
C PHE A 122 2.07 21.76 11.88
N TRP A 123 2.12 20.54 11.31
CA TRP A 123 2.53 20.34 9.90
C TRP A 123 1.36 20.13 8.97
N ALA A 124 0.16 19.94 9.48
CA ALA A 124 -1.04 19.76 8.68
C ALA A 124 -2.23 20.28 9.47
N LYS A 125 -3.29 20.71 8.79
CA LYS A 125 -4.48 21.14 9.50
C LYS A 125 -5.05 20.02 10.34
N LYS A 126 -5.04 18.78 9.82
CA LYS A 126 -5.33 17.59 10.61
C LYS A 126 -4.52 16.42 10.07
N PHE A 127 -4.18 15.51 10.96
CA PHE A 127 -3.55 14.25 10.58
C PHE A 127 -3.97 13.16 11.55
N GLY A 128 -3.79 11.92 11.13
CA GLY A 128 -3.95 10.79 12.02
C GLY A 128 -3.09 9.64 11.58
N MET A 129 -2.95 8.67 12.45
CA MET A 129 -2.18 7.46 12.20
C MET A 129 -3.03 6.25 12.51
N LEU A 130 -2.84 5.20 11.72
CA LEU A 130 -3.57 3.96 11.91
C LEU A 130 -2.75 2.78 11.40
N THR A 131 -3.10 1.59 11.83
CA THR A 131 -2.66 0.35 11.22
C THR A 131 -3.92 -0.28 10.64
N ASP A 132 -3.91 -0.60 9.34
CA ASP A 132 -5.11 -1.14 8.71
C ASP A 132 -5.28 -2.62 9.03
N LYS A 133 -6.38 -3.21 8.58
CA LYS A 133 -6.69 -4.61 8.91
C LYS A 133 -5.71 -5.61 8.27
N TYR A 134 -4.87 -5.16 7.35
CA TYR A 134 -3.86 -6.00 6.72
C TYR A 134 -2.48 -5.80 7.35
N GLY A 135 -2.36 -4.96 8.38
CA GLY A 135 -1.11 -4.76 9.10
C GLY A 135 -0.23 -3.65 8.55
N VAL A 136 -0.72 -2.85 7.62
CA VAL A 136 0.05 -1.73 7.06
C VAL A 136 -0.24 -0.48 7.88
N ALA A 137 0.83 0.22 8.27
CA ALA A 137 0.72 1.46 9.02
C ALA A 137 0.67 2.66 8.08
N TRP A 138 -0.22 3.61 8.38
CA TRP A 138 -0.47 4.79 7.55
C TRP A 138 -0.45 6.05 8.38
N ILE A 139 0.11 7.14 7.79
CA ILE A 139 -0.10 8.50 8.25
C ILE A 139 -0.94 9.18 7.19
N ILE A 140 -2.06 9.77 7.59
CA ILE A 140 -2.94 10.48 6.67
C ILE A 140 -2.92 11.96 7.05
N ASN A 141 -2.45 12.79 6.13
CA ASN A 141 -2.36 14.23 6.33
C ASN A 141 -3.41 14.95 5.49
N GLY A 142 -4.13 15.90 6.11
CA GLY A 142 -5.03 16.77 5.39
C GLY A 142 -4.53 18.21 5.46
N GLU A 143 -4.18 18.74 4.28
CA GLU A 143 -3.72 20.13 4.10
C GLU A 143 -2.43 20.42 4.86
N LEU A 144 -1.32 20.00 4.24
CA LEU A 144 0.00 20.30 4.79
C LEU A 144 0.18 21.80 5.00
N GLN A 145 0.85 22.17 6.07
CA GLN A 145 1.16 23.55 6.42
C GLN A 145 2.65 23.73 6.47
N PRO A 146 3.14 24.96 6.21
CA PRO A 146 4.57 25.24 6.36
C PRO A 146 5.03 24.99 7.79
N ILE A 147 6.22 24.42 7.90
CA ILE A 147 6.84 24.17 9.20
C ILE A 147 7.77 25.31 9.54
#